data_f910cddd603de6d74cd5cc3d6177d7f3
#
_entry.id   f910cddd603de6d74cd5cc3d6177d7f3
#
_cell.length_a   1.000
_cell.length_b   1.000
_cell.length_c   1.000
_cell.angle_alpha   90.00
_cell.angle_beta   90.00
_cell.angle_gamma   90.00
#
_symmetry.space_group_name_H-M   'P 1'
#
loop_
_entity.id
_entity.type
_entity.pdbx_description
1 polymer ?
#
loop_
_entity_poly.entity_id
_entity_poly.type
_entity_poly.pdbx_seq_one_letter_code
_entity_poly.pdbx_strand_id
1 'polypeptide(L)'
;RLCRVPGDVKPDESKARGSKIGKFLEFDFEAEAGIGVTTRWEGGSEKLDRLAVVLDLGGADVAWKSNEYARAKKSGWDVAVIELRATGERAPRSNRIRRALDHNASQWAMWIGRPLITQWVTDIRRTLDQLARFVYRSRLPRVRVVGRGAAGSLAVVAAAVDSRIHEVQTVGAPVSVISD
;
A
#
# COMPACT_ATOMS: atom_id res chain seq x y z
N ARG A 1 16.84 -11.21 15.22
CA ARG A 1 15.46 -11.67 14.80
C ARG A 1 14.84 -10.53 14.04
N LEU A 2 15.05 -10.53 12.74
CA LEU A 2 14.45 -9.58 11.80
C LEU A 2 12.93 -9.71 11.82
N CYS A 3 12.25 -8.58 11.70
CA CYS A 3 10.81 -8.36 11.68
C CYS A 3 10.00 -9.61 11.28
N ARG A 4 9.37 -10.23 12.26
CA ARG A 4 8.35 -11.24 11.96
C ARG A 4 7.16 -10.50 11.37
N VAL A 5 6.96 -10.61 10.07
CA VAL A 5 5.65 -10.27 9.49
C VAL A 5 4.66 -11.15 10.23
N PRO A 6 3.62 -10.59 10.89
CA PRO A 6 2.66 -11.42 11.62
C PRO A 6 2.16 -12.52 10.70
N GLY A 7 2.29 -13.76 11.16
CA GLY A 7 1.76 -14.92 10.43
C GLY A 7 0.26 -14.78 10.23
N ASP A 8 -0.23 -15.40 9.19
CA ASP A 8 -1.56 -15.43 8.61
C ASP A 8 -2.72 -15.50 9.63
N VAL A 9 -3.02 -14.40 10.30
CA VAL A 9 -4.36 -14.23 10.84
C VAL A 9 -5.24 -13.99 9.62
N LYS A 10 -5.99 -14.99 9.19
CA LYS A 10 -6.92 -14.87 8.07
C LYS A 10 -7.93 -13.77 8.42
N PRO A 11 -7.97 -12.67 7.67
CA PRO A 11 -8.97 -11.65 7.87
C PRO A 11 -10.35 -12.24 7.57
N ASP A 12 -11.37 -11.65 8.15
CA ASP A 12 -12.74 -12.01 7.82
C ASP A 12 -13.05 -11.57 6.38
N GLU A 13 -12.91 -12.50 5.44
CA GLU A 13 -13.13 -12.25 4.02
C GLU A 13 -14.58 -11.83 3.70
N SER A 14 -15.54 -12.08 4.60
CA SER A 14 -16.94 -11.68 4.43
C SER A 14 -17.14 -10.18 4.54
N LYS A 15 -16.20 -9.44 5.10
CA LYS A 15 -16.25 -8.00 5.30
C LYS A 15 -15.69 -7.19 4.11
N ALA A 16 -15.12 -7.84 3.12
CA ALA A 16 -14.61 -7.14 1.94
C ALA A 16 -15.78 -6.61 1.10
N ARG A 17 -15.82 -5.30 0.87
CA ARG A 17 -16.83 -4.62 0.04
C ARG A 17 -16.15 -3.89 -1.09
N GLY A 18 -16.67 -4.06 -2.31
CA GLY A 18 -16.26 -3.29 -3.48
C GLY A 18 -17.38 -2.38 -3.93
N SER A 19 -17.07 -1.13 -4.22
CA SER A 19 -17.99 -0.17 -4.80
C SER A 19 -17.38 0.49 -6.05
N LYS A 20 -18.21 0.78 -7.05
CA LYS A 20 -17.77 1.54 -8.21
C LYS A 20 -18.03 3.02 -7.98
N ILE A 21 -16.96 3.82 -7.96
CA ILE A 21 -17.04 5.27 -7.77
C ILE A 21 -16.48 5.95 -9.01
N GLY A 22 -17.37 6.41 -9.90
CA GLY A 22 -16.98 6.99 -11.18
C GLY A 22 -16.19 5.99 -12.03
N LYS A 23 -14.91 6.29 -12.30
CA LYS A 23 -14.02 5.48 -13.14
C LYS A 23 -13.21 4.44 -12.39
N PHE A 24 -13.26 4.40 -11.08
CA PHE A 24 -12.48 3.48 -10.25
C PHE A 24 -13.36 2.55 -9.41
N LEU A 25 -12.78 1.43 -9.03
CA LEU A 25 -13.32 0.53 -8.02
C LEU A 25 -12.64 0.84 -6.68
N GLU A 26 -13.45 0.99 -5.64
CA GLU A 26 -12.96 1.14 -4.27
C GLU A 26 -13.26 -0.13 -3.50
N PHE A 27 -12.28 -0.63 -2.79
CA PHE A 27 -12.38 -1.82 -1.98
C PHE A 27 -12.07 -1.46 -0.52
N ASP A 28 -13.03 -1.75 0.36
CA ASP A 28 -12.83 -1.70 1.81
C ASP A 28 -12.78 -3.12 2.34
N PHE A 29 -11.74 -3.45 3.11
CA PHE A 29 -11.56 -4.77 3.69
C PHE A 29 -10.73 -4.71 4.97
N GLU A 30 -10.80 -5.76 5.78
CA GLU A 30 -9.92 -5.91 6.93
C GLU A 30 -8.58 -6.53 6.51
N ALA A 31 -7.48 -5.82 6.72
CA ALA A 31 -6.13 -6.39 6.56
C ALA A 31 -5.76 -7.30 7.75
N GLU A 32 -6.23 -6.94 8.93
CA GLU A 32 -6.19 -7.71 10.18
C GLU A 32 -7.50 -7.48 10.92
N ALA A 33 -7.83 -8.33 11.89
CA ALA A 33 -9.07 -8.18 12.67
C ALA A 33 -9.21 -6.76 13.25
N GLY A 34 -10.26 -6.05 12.87
CA GLY A 34 -10.55 -4.67 13.28
C GLY A 34 -9.69 -3.60 12.58
N ILE A 35 -8.78 -3.96 11.69
CA ILE A 35 -7.93 -3.01 10.96
C ILE A 35 -8.37 -2.95 9.50
N GLY A 36 -9.13 -1.91 9.18
CA GLY A 36 -9.59 -1.68 7.81
C GLY A 36 -8.54 -1.04 6.92
N VAL A 37 -8.53 -1.41 5.65
CA VAL A 37 -7.74 -0.81 4.57
C VAL A 37 -8.67 -0.46 3.43
N THR A 38 -8.45 0.70 2.82
CA THR A 38 -9.15 1.13 1.60
C THR A 38 -8.16 1.11 0.43
N THR A 39 -8.58 0.53 -0.67
CA THR A 39 -7.80 0.51 -1.91
C THR A 39 -8.66 1.03 -3.05
N ARG A 40 -8.13 1.97 -3.83
CA ARG A 40 -8.76 2.42 -5.09
C ARG A 40 -7.98 1.86 -6.26
N TRP A 41 -8.69 1.23 -7.19
CA TRP A 41 -8.13 0.65 -8.39
C TRP A 41 -8.79 1.24 -9.64
N GLU A 42 -7.98 1.54 -10.65
CA GLU A 42 -8.43 1.99 -11.97
C GLU A 42 -7.74 1.19 -13.07
N GLY A 43 -8.52 0.57 -13.95
CA GLY A 43 -8.01 -0.14 -15.11
C GLY A 43 -7.28 0.77 -16.09
N GLY A 44 -6.15 0.34 -16.61
CA GLY A 44 -5.34 1.06 -17.60
C GLY A 44 -5.54 0.58 -19.02
N SER A 45 -5.80 -0.71 -19.19
CA SER A 45 -6.01 -1.35 -20.47
C SER A 45 -7.01 -2.50 -20.35
N GLU A 46 -7.54 -2.98 -21.48
CA GLU A 46 -8.40 -4.18 -21.51
C GLU A 46 -7.62 -5.48 -21.18
N LYS A 47 -6.30 -5.45 -21.33
CA LYS A 47 -5.47 -6.66 -21.17
C LYS A 47 -5.27 -7.11 -19.74
N LEU A 48 -5.43 -6.21 -18.76
CA LEU A 48 -5.21 -6.50 -17.32
C LEU A 48 -3.88 -7.25 -17.05
N ASP A 49 -2.82 -6.89 -17.78
CA ASP A 49 -1.53 -7.61 -17.77
C ASP A 49 -0.45 -6.96 -16.89
N ARG A 50 -0.69 -5.73 -16.41
CA ARG A 50 0.26 -4.96 -15.62
C ARG A 50 -0.45 -4.14 -14.56
N LEU A 51 0.02 -4.22 -13.32
CA LEU A 51 -0.49 -3.49 -12.17
C LEU A 51 0.61 -2.64 -11.52
N ALA A 52 0.40 -1.35 -11.39
CA ALA A 52 1.21 -0.45 -10.56
C ALA A 52 0.47 -0.17 -9.24
N VAL A 53 1.10 -0.46 -8.11
CA VAL A 53 0.63 -0.07 -6.79
C VAL A 53 1.42 1.16 -6.34
N VAL A 54 0.77 2.31 -6.23
CA VAL A 54 1.41 3.58 -5.87
C VAL A 54 1.18 3.87 -4.40
N LEU A 55 2.28 4.08 -3.67
CA LEU A 55 2.31 4.29 -2.22
C LEU A 55 2.82 5.70 -1.90
N ASP A 56 2.13 6.38 -0.98
CA ASP A 56 2.55 7.65 -0.38
C ASP A 56 2.12 7.67 1.09
N LEU A 57 3.01 8.07 2.02
CA LEU A 57 2.65 8.17 3.42
C LEU A 57 1.74 9.37 3.74
N GLY A 58 1.51 10.26 2.77
CA GLY A 58 0.46 11.28 2.84
C GLY A 58 -0.94 10.72 2.57
N GLY A 59 -1.07 9.43 2.24
CA GLY A 59 -2.34 8.74 2.02
C GLY A 59 -2.69 8.52 0.54
N ALA A 60 -3.80 7.81 0.32
CA ALA A 60 -4.27 7.42 -1.01
C ALA A 60 -4.55 8.62 -1.92
N ASP A 61 -5.09 9.69 -1.39
CA ASP A 61 -5.40 10.90 -2.18
C ASP A 61 -4.14 11.59 -2.72
N VAL A 62 -3.05 11.60 -1.94
CA VAL A 62 -1.75 12.13 -2.39
C VAL A 62 -1.16 11.23 -3.46
N ALA A 63 -1.19 9.92 -3.26
CA ALA A 63 -0.75 8.93 -4.24
C ALA A 63 -1.54 9.05 -5.56
N TRP A 64 -2.86 9.19 -5.48
CA TRP A 64 -3.77 9.33 -6.63
C TRP A 64 -3.50 10.57 -7.50
N LYS A 65 -3.13 11.68 -6.87
CA LYS A 65 -2.83 12.96 -7.54
C LYS A 65 -1.37 13.05 -8.01
N SER A 66 -0.59 12.01 -7.85
CA SER A 66 0.85 12.02 -8.13
C SER A 66 1.18 11.89 -9.62
N ASN A 67 2.36 12.37 -9.99
CA ASN A 67 2.90 12.18 -11.35
C ASN A 67 3.14 10.69 -11.66
N GLU A 68 3.46 9.89 -10.66
CA GLU A 68 3.70 8.45 -10.76
C GLU A 68 2.43 7.72 -11.16
N TYR A 69 1.31 8.05 -10.52
CA TYR A 69 -0.01 7.58 -10.91
C TYR A 69 -0.30 7.94 -12.38
N ALA A 70 -0.15 9.23 -12.73
CA ALA A 70 -0.45 9.72 -14.07
C ALA A 70 0.43 9.04 -15.15
N ARG A 71 1.72 8.84 -14.86
CA ARG A 71 2.66 8.14 -15.76
C ARG A 71 2.29 6.68 -15.95
N ALA A 72 1.95 5.96 -14.87
CA ALA A 72 1.53 4.58 -14.95
C ALA A 72 0.26 4.43 -15.82
N LYS A 73 -0.75 5.29 -15.59
CA LYS A 73 -1.97 5.33 -16.40
C LYS A 73 -1.68 5.61 -17.86
N LYS A 74 -0.88 6.63 -18.17
CA LYS A 74 -0.51 7.00 -19.54
C LYS A 74 0.22 5.85 -20.26
N SER A 75 0.95 5.02 -19.51
CA SER A 75 1.65 3.84 -20.05
C SER A 75 0.77 2.59 -20.12
N GLY A 76 -0.54 2.71 -19.89
CA GLY A 76 -1.52 1.62 -19.99
C GLY A 76 -1.47 0.61 -18.84
N TRP A 77 -0.90 0.96 -17.69
CA TRP A 77 -0.94 0.14 -16.49
C TRP A 77 -2.29 0.28 -15.79
N ASP A 78 -2.78 -0.81 -15.22
CA ASP A 78 -3.75 -0.71 -14.15
C ASP A 78 -3.07 -0.06 -12.95
N VAL A 79 -3.77 0.78 -12.21
CA VAL A 79 -3.18 1.44 -11.05
C VAL A 79 -4.04 1.24 -9.82
N ALA A 80 -3.41 0.84 -8.74
CA ALA A 80 -4.00 0.82 -7.40
C ALA A 80 -3.28 1.82 -6.49
N VAL A 81 -4.03 2.48 -5.62
CA VAL A 81 -3.51 3.26 -4.49
C VAL A 81 -4.09 2.72 -3.20
N ILE A 82 -3.30 2.73 -2.14
CA ILE A 82 -3.68 2.14 -0.86
C ILE A 82 -3.71 3.24 0.20
N GLU A 83 -4.81 3.32 0.94
CA GLU A 83 -4.85 4.06 2.21
C GLU A 83 -4.28 3.15 3.30
N LEU A 84 -2.97 3.23 3.49
CA LEU A 84 -2.28 2.45 4.52
C LEU A 84 -2.77 2.86 5.91
N ARG A 85 -2.74 1.94 6.88
CA ARG A 85 -3.10 2.27 8.27
C ARG A 85 -2.27 3.43 8.79
N ALA A 86 -2.87 4.30 9.58
CA ALA A 86 -2.26 5.50 10.16
C ALA A 86 -1.68 6.51 9.14
N THR A 87 -2.12 6.48 7.88
CA THR A 87 -1.78 7.48 6.87
C THR A 87 -3.02 8.24 6.39
N GLY A 88 -2.83 9.35 5.68
CA GLY A 88 -3.89 10.13 5.06
C GLY A 88 -5.07 10.43 5.98
N GLU A 89 -6.26 10.03 5.56
CA GLU A 89 -7.50 10.21 6.35
C GLU A 89 -7.55 9.31 7.60
N ARG A 90 -6.78 8.22 7.62
CA ARG A 90 -6.67 7.29 8.74
C ARG A 90 -5.54 7.65 9.71
N ALA A 91 -4.82 8.76 9.47
CA ALA A 91 -3.77 9.23 10.36
C ALA A 91 -4.37 9.66 11.71
N PRO A 92 -3.81 9.22 12.84
CA PRO A 92 -4.22 9.71 14.15
C PRO A 92 -4.04 11.23 14.24
N ARG A 93 -4.91 11.90 14.98
CA ARG A 93 -4.71 13.32 15.31
C ARG A 93 -3.36 13.49 15.98
N SER A 94 -2.62 14.55 15.63
CA SER A 94 -1.28 14.84 16.18
C SER A 94 -0.22 13.75 15.87
N ASN A 95 -0.40 12.95 14.82
CA ASN A 95 0.56 11.92 14.43
C ASN A 95 1.92 12.48 14.00
N ARG A 96 1.92 13.70 13.46
CA ARG A 96 3.08 14.35 12.84
C ARG A 96 3.96 15.09 13.85
N ILE A 97 5.28 14.85 13.78
CA ILE A 97 6.29 15.73 14.38
C ILE A 97 7.24 16.22 13.28
N ARG A 98 7.30 17.54 13.04
CA ARG A 98 8.10 18.15 11.97
C ARG A 98 7.75 17.55 10.60
N ARG A 99 8.71 16.83 9.97
CA ARG A 99 8.54 16.19 8.67
C ARG A 99 8.12 14.72 8.75
N ALA A 100 8.16 14.11 9.94
CA ALA A 100 7.72 12.72 10.14
C ALA A 100 6.19 12.69 10.27
N LEU A 101 5.52 12.23 9.24
CA LEU A 101 4.04 12.18 9.15
C LEU A 101 3.44 11.11 10.07
N ASP A 102 4.24 10.10 10.41
CA ASP A 102 3.84 8.86 11.08
C ASP A 102 4.47 8.70 12.47
N HIS A 103 5.02 9.78 13.04
CA HIS A 103 5.87 9.72 14.25
C HIS A 103 5.21 8.98 15.42
N ASN A 104 4.02 9.41 15.84
CA ASN A 104 3.35 8.81 17.00
C ASN A 104 2.89 7.38 16.71
N ALA A 105 2.33 7.13 15.52
CA ALA A 105 1.93 5.78 15.13
C ALA A 105 3.12 4.82 15.08
N SER A 106 4.27 5.29 14.58
CA SER A 106 5.51 4.50 14.56
C SER A 106 6.01 4.19 15.96
N GLN A 107 6.00 5.16 16.88
CA GLN A 107 6.39 4.94 18.28
C GLN A 107 5.45 3.96 18.99
N TRP A 108 4.13 4.14 18.88
CA TRP A 108 3.18 3.22 19.49
C TRP A 108 3.31 1.80 18.94
N ALA A 109 3.52 1.67 17.63
CA ALA A 109 3.76 0.38 16.98
C ALA A 109 5.02 -0.31 17.54
N MET A 110 6.08 0.44 17.79
CA MET A 110 7.31 -0.10 18.41
C MET A 110 7.09 -0.52 19.86
N TRP A 111 6.37 0.25 20.66
CA TRP A 111 6.07 -0.10 22.06
C TRP A 111 5.30 -1.42 22.21
N ILE A 112 4.42 -1.72 21.26
CA ILE A 112 3.69 -3.01 21.24
C ILE A 112 4.46 -4.12 20.50
N GLY A 113 5.73 -3.89 20.11
CA GLY A 113 6.56 -4.87 19.41
C GLY A 113 6.15 -5.16 17.98
N ARG A 114 5.36 -4.28 17.35
CA ARG A 114 4.85 -4.42 15.98
C ARG A 114 5.23 -3.19 15.13
N PRO A 115 6.46 -3.08 14.63
CA PRO A 115 6.90 -1.94 13.82
C PRO A 115 5.93 -1.58 12.71
N LEU A 116 5.64 -0.30 12.53
CA LEU A 116 4.60 0.16 11.59
C LEU A 116 4.89 -0.27 10.15
N ILE A 117 6.15 -0.32 9.75
CA ILE A 117 6.54 -0.78 8.42
C ILE A 117 6.09 -2.23 8.14
N THR A 118 6.15 -3.12 9.12
CA THR A 118 5.70 -4.51 8.96
C THR A 118 4.18 -4.60 8.85
N GLN A 119 3.48 -3.70 9.54
CA GLN A 119 2.03 -3.60 9.44
C GLN A 119 1.61 -3.09 8.05
N TRP A 120 2.30 -2.09 7.50
CA TRP A 120 2.08 -1.61 6.13
C TRP A 120 2.38 -2.67 5.06
N VAL A 121 3.41 -3.48 5.26
CA VAL A 121 3.67 -4.63 4.39
C VAL A 121 2.48 -5.61 4.40
N THR A 122 1.89 -5.84 5.57
CA THR A 122 0.66 -6.64 5.67
C THR A 122 -0.49 -6.01 4.88
N ASP A 123 -0.70 -4.69 5.00
CA ASP A 123 -1.72 -3.98 4.24
C ASP A 123 -1.53 -4.13 2.73
N ILE A 124 -0.29 -3.99 2.24
CA ILE A 124 0.04 -4.19 0.82
C ILE A 124 -0.26 -5.63 0.38
N ARG A 125 0.20 -6.62 1.13
CA ARG A 125 -0.04 -8.04 0.81
C ARG A 125 -1.53 -8.37 0.74
N ARG A 126 -2.31 -7.89 1.70
CA ARG A 126 -3.77 -8.06 1.72
C ARG A 126 -4.46 -7.33 0.58
N THR A 127 -3.99 -6.14 0.21
CA THR A 127 -4.46 -5.45 -1.00
C THR A 127 -4.23 -6.31 -2.24
N LEU A 128 -3.06 -6.90 -2.40
CA LEU A 128 -2.77 -7.80 -3.52
C LEU A 128 -3.69 -9.03 -3.52
N ASP A 129 -4.00 -9.60 -2.35
CA ASP A 129 -4.96 -10.71 -2.23
C ASP A 129 -6.35 -10.28 -2.71
N GLN A 130 -6.84 -9.11 -2.30
CA GLN A 130 -8.16 -8.61 -2.69
C GLN A 130 -8.22 -8.27 -4.19
N LEU A 131 -7.18 -7.63 -4.73
CA LEU A 131 -7.10 -7.35 -6.17
C LEU A 131 -7.06 -8.65 -6.99
N ALA A 132 -6.30 -9.66 -6.56
CA ALA A 132 -6.30 -10.96 -7.19
C ALA A 132 -7.70 -11.56 -7.24
N ARG A 133 -8.43 -11.51 -6.11
CA ARG A 133 -9.77 -12.09 -5.97
C ARG A 133 -10.82 -11.35 -6.81
N PHE A 134 -10.89 -10.03 -6.68
CA PHE A 134 -12.01 -9.25 -7.23
C PHE A 134 -11.77 -8.70 -8.64
N VAL A 135 -10.51 -8.53 -9.04
CA VAL A 135 -10.16 -7.91 -10.33
C VAL A 135 -9.54 -8.93 -11.28
N TYR A 136 -8.57 -9.70 -10.81
CA TYR A 136 -7.69 -10.50 -11.66
C TYR A 136 -8.00 -12.01 -11.65
N ARG A 137 -9.20 -12.42 -11.23
CA ARG A 137 -9.65 -13.82 -11.25
C ARG A 137 -8.65 -14.79 -10.63
N SER A 138 -8.14 -14.43 -9.45
CA SER A 138 -7.18 -15.17 -8.61
C SER A 138 -5.72 -15.18 -9.09
N ARG A 139 -5.38 -14.52 -10.19
CA ARG A 139 -4.00 -14.44 -10.67
C ARG A 139 -3.60 -13.00 -10.94
N LEU A 140 -2.71 -12.45 -10.12
CA LEU A 140 -2.17 -11.10 -10.35
C LEU A 140 -1.36 -11.03 -11.64
N PRO A 141 -1.41 -9.91 -12.36
CA PRO A 141 -0.53 -9.62 -13.47
C PRO A 141 0.89 -9.31 -12.98
N ARG A 142 1.76 -8.81 -13.86
CA ARG A 142 3.05 -8.25 -13.46
C ARG A 142 2.84 -7.04 -12.53
N VAL A 143 3.27 -7.16 -11.28
CA VAL A 143 3.09 -6.13 -10.25
C VAL A 143 4.36 -5.30 -10.11
N ARG A 144 4.18 -3.96 -10.16
CA ARG A 144 5.19 -2.97 -9.77
C ARG A 144 4.68 -2.21 -8.55
N VAL A 145 5.52 -2.05 -7.54
CA VAL A 145 5.22 -1.14 -6.42
C VAL A 145 6.04 0.15 -6.60
N VAL A 146 5.35 1.28 -6.55
CA VAL A 146 5.94 2.61 -6.69
C VAL A 146 5.84 3.32 -5.35
N GLY A 147 6.96 3.54 -4.68
CA GLY A 147 7.01 4.24 -3.39
C GLY A 147 7.54 5.67 -3.54
N ARG A 148 6.80 6.65 -3.02
CA ARG A 148 7.16 8.06 -3.04
C ARG A 148 7.68 8.52 -1.69
N GLY A 149 8.78 9.29 -1.69
CA GLY A 149 9.40 9.74 -0.45
C GLY A 149 9.74 8.56 0.47
N ALA A 150 9.38 8.66 1.75
CA ALA A 150 9.61 7.60 2.72
C ALA A 150 8.91 6.27 2.39
N ALA A 151 7.81 6.29 1.62
CA ALA A 151 7.17 5.05 1.14
C ALA A 151 8.04 4.26 0.15
N GLY A 152 9.14 4.83 -0.36
CA GLY A 152 10.11 4.10 -1.17
C GLY A 152 10.78 2.97 -0.40
N SER A 153 11.17 3.21 0.86
CA SER A 153 11.72 2.15 1.72
C SER A 153 10.70 1.04 1.98
N LEU A 154 9.42 1.41 2.18
CA LEU A 154 8.34 0.44 2.33
C LEU A 154 8.18 -0.43 1.07
N ALA A 155 8.24 0.17 -0.12
CA ALA A 155 8.14 -0.56 -1.39
C ALA A 155 9.25 -1.62 -1.53
N VAL A 156 10.48 -1.27 -1.14
CA VAL A 156 11.62 -2.21 -1.15
C VAL A 156 11.40 -3.35 -0.17
N VAL A 157 10.99 -3.05 1.07
CA VAL A 157 10.73 -4.08 2.08
C VAL A 157 9.59 -5.00 1.66
N ALA A 158 8.51 -4.45 1.10
CA ALA A 158 7.39 -5.25 0.61
C ALA A 158 7.83 -6.24 -0.49
N ALA A 159 8.64 -5.78 -1.44
CA ALA A 159 9.15 -6.64 -2.51
C ALA A 159 10.12 -7.72 -2.00
N ALA A 160 10.89 -7.44 -0.95
CA ALA A 160 11.78 -8.42 -0.35
C ALA A 160 11.06 -9.60 0.33
N VAL A 161 9.79 -9.42 0.71
CA VAL A 161 9.01 -10.43 1.45
C VAL A 161 7.79 -10.97 0.70
N ASP A 162 7.48 -10.44 -0.48
CA ASP A 162 6.37 -10.89 -1.30
C ASP A 162 6.77 -11.10 -2.77
N SER A 163 6.94 -12.34 -3.17
CA SER A 163 7.38 -12.73 -4.51
C SER A 163 6.41 -12.34 -5.65
N ARG A 164 5.20 -11.90 -5.33
CA ARG A 164 4.24 -11.38 -6.31
C ARG A 164 4.62 -9.99 -6.81
N ILE A 165 5.50 -9.27 -6.10
CA ILE A 165 6.02 -7.98 -6.49
C ILE A 165 7.25 -8.20 -7.38
N HIS A 166 7.12 -7.89 -8.66
CA HIS A 166 8.15 -8.14 -9.67
C HIS A 166 9.11 -6.96 -9.85
N GLU A 167 8.62 -5.75 -9.56
CA GLU A 167 9.37 -4.52 -9.77
C GLU A 167 9.14 -3.53 -8.63
N VAL A 168 10.18 -2.77 -8.30
CA VAL A 168 10.10 -1.64 -7.38
C VAL A 168 10.59 -0.39 -8.08
N GLN A 169 9.85 0.70 -7.93
CA GLN A 169 10.28 2.03 -8.30
C GLN A 169 10.20 2.94 -7.08
N THR A 170 11.28 3.64 -6.78
CA THR A 170 11.32 4.64 -5.70
C THR A 170 11.50 6.03 -6.29
N VAL A 171 10.78 7.01 -5.76
CA VAL A 171 10.84 8.40 -6.21
C VAL A 171 11.03 9.32 -5.01
N GLY A 172 12.17 10.01 -4.96
CA GLY A 172 12.50 10.87 -3.82
C GLY A 172 12.66 10.13 -2.50
N ALA A 173 12.96 8.81 -2.55
CA ALA A 173 13.23 8.02 -1.36
C ALA A 173 14.61 8.36 -0.78
N PRO A 174 14.78 8.28 0.55
CA PRO A 174 16.10 8.41 1.15
C PRO A 174 17.01 7.27 0.66
N VAL A 175 18.22 7.60 0.26
CA VAL A 175 19.25 6.63 -0.18
C VAL A 175 19.95 5.96 1.01
N SER A 176 19.83 6.53 2.20
CA SER A 176 20.34 6.01 3.46
C SER A 176 19.37 6.32 4.58
N VAL A 177 19.28 5.45 5.58
CA VAL A 177 18.59 5.68 6.85
C VAL A 177 19.56 6.18 7.94
N ILE A 178 20.84 6.30 7.61
CA ILE A 178 21.87 6.86 8.47
C ILE A 178 21.99 8.34 8.07
N SER A 179 21.66 9.23 8.99
CA SER A 179 22.00 10.65 8.86
C SER A 179 23.39 10.86 9.42
N ASP A 180 24.24 11.55 8.67
CA ASP A 180 25.50 12.08 9.19
C ASP A 180 25.22 13.14 10.28
#